data_444614c4f1b389e98425a94ac4f84e45
#
_entry.id   444614c4f1b389e98425a94ac4f84e45
#
_cell.length_a   1.000
_cell.length_b   1.000
_cell.length_c   1.000
_cell.angle_alpha   90.00
_cell.angle_beta   90.00
_cell.angle_gamma   90.00
#
_symmetry.space_group_name_H-M   'P 1'
#
loop_
_entity.id
_entity.type
_entity.pdbx_description
1 polymer ?
#
loop_
_entity_poly.entity_id
_entity_poly.type
_entity_poly.pdbx_seq_one_letter_code
_entity_poly.pdbx_strand_id
1 'polypeptide(L)'
;ADYERFTDGFPKFAQYPDTPVKELSGGEVRIAETWLCLCSDSPFCILDEPFSYLAPVAIEVIQKLIRRQKEKMGIIVSDHNYEALLEVADEVLLLSDGYVHLVRDRSDLVRYGYCRG
;
A
#
# COMPACT_ATOMS: atom_id res chain seq x y z
N ALA A 1 -19.26 0.31 10.24
CA ALA A 1 -18.49 1.52 10.01
C ALA A 1 -17.22 1.27 9.22
N ASP A 2 -16.25 0.54 9.77
CA ASP A 2 -14.99 0.30 9.05
C ASP A 2 -15.17 -0.64 7.87
N TYR A 3 -16.01 -1.66 8.03
CA TYR A 3 -16.34 -2.57 6.94
C TYR A 3 -17.05 -1.84 5.81
N GLU A 4 -17.97 -0.94 6.13
CA GLU A 4 -18.70 -0.16 5.14
C GLU A 4 -17.75 0.74 4.34
N ARG A 5 -16.79 1.39 5.01
CA ARG A 5 -15.77 2.21 4.33
C ARG A 5 -14.91 1.39 3.41
N PHE A 6 -14.55 0.20 3.85
CA PHE A 6 -13.76 -0.72 3.03
C PHE A 6 -14.55 -1.15 1.80
N THR A 7 -15.81 -1.53 1.96
CA THR A 7 -16.64 -1.98 0.84
C THR A 7 -17.01 -0.87 -0.12
N ASP A 8 -17.03 0.40 0.33
CA ASP A 8 -17.20 1.54 -0.57
C ASP A 8 -16.02 1.63 -1.56
N GLY A 9 -14.81 1.34 -1.10
CA GLY A 9 -13.63 1.29 -1.96
C GLY A 9 -13.53 0.01 -2.79
N PHE A 10 -14.10 -1.08 -2.28
CA PHE A 10 -14.05 -2.40 -2.91
C PHE A 10 -15.44 -3.04 -2.91
N PRO A 11 -16.35 -2.59 -3.81
CA PRO A 11 -17.74 -3.06 -3.84
C PRO A 11 -17.91 -4.57 -3.94
N LYS A 12 -16.93 -5.24 -4.53
CA LYS A 12 -16.92 -6.70 -4.64
C LYS A 12 -17.02 -7.40 -3.29
N PHE A 13 -16.40 -6.84 -2.26
CA PHE A 13 -16.45 -7.42 -0.92
C PHE A 13 -17.81 -7.21 -0.24
N ALA A 14 -18.55 -6.17 -0.63
CA ALA A 14 -19.90 -5.91 -0.10
C ALA A 14 -20.89 -7.01 -0.47
N GLN A 15 -20.64 -7.72 -1.59
CA GLN A 15 -21.51 -8.79 -2.06
C GLN A 15 -21.26 -10.11 -1.33
N TYR A 16 -20.14 -10.27 -0.65
CA TYR A 16 -19.69 -11.54 -0.07
C TYR A 16 -19.19 -11.38 1.37
N PRO A 17 -20.02 -10.82 2.29
CA PRO A 17 -19.54 -10.57 3.65
C PRO A 17 -19.15 -11.84 4.40
N ASP A 18 -19.74 -12.97 4.04
CA ASP A 18 -19.50 -14.26 4.70
C ASP A 18 -18.61 -15.20 3.88
N THR A 19 -17.99 -14.69 2.80
CA THR A 19 -17.11 -15.50 1.97
C THR A 19 -15.82 -15.86 2.74
N PRO A 20 -15.50 -17.15 2.89
CA PRO A 20 -14.25 -17.55 3.52
C PRO A 20 -13.04 -16.98 2.78
N VAL A 21 -12.00 -16.60 3.53
CA VAL A 21 -10.77 -16.03 2.97
C VAL A 21 -10.17 -16.95 1.91
N LYS A 22 -10.22 -18.27 2.10
CA LYS A 22 -9.71 -19.25 1.14
C LYS A 22 -10.38 -19.21 -0.23
N GLU A 23 -11.56 -18.59 -0.36
CA GLU A 23 -12.29 -18.47 -1.62
C GLU A 23 -11.97 -17.15 -2.34
N LEU A 24 -11.22 -16.25 -1.71
CA LEU A 24 -10.81 -15.01 -2.32
C LEU A 24 -9.60 -15.23 -3.25
N SER A 25 -9.49 -14.40 -4.30
CA SER A 25 -8.29 -14.41 -5.13
C SER A 25 -7.08 -13.90 -4.33
N GLY A 26 -5.87 -14.16 -4.81
CA GLY A 26 -4.65 -13.66 -4.17
C GLY A 26 -4.64 -12.15 -4.00
N GLY A 27 -5.11 -11.42 -5.02
CA GLY A 27 -5.21 -9.97 -4.96
C GLY A 27 -6.25 -9.50 -3.94
N GLU A 28 -7.39 -10.18 -3.87
CA GLU A 28 -8.44 -9.87 -2.90
C GLU A 28 -7.99 -10.11 -1.46
N VAL A 29 -7.26 -11.20 -1.21
CA VAL A 29 -6.68 -11.49 0.11
C VAL A 29 -5.71 -10.38 0.50
N ARG A 30 -4.87 -9.94 -0.42
CA ARG A 30 -3.89 -8.89 -0.16
C ARG A 30 -4.56 -7.56 0.18
N ILE A 31 -5.63 -7.21 -0.53
CA ILE A 31 -6.43 -6.01 -0.24
C ILE A 31 -7.01 -6.09 1.17
N ALA A 32 -7.60 -7.23 1.52
CA ALA A 32 -8.19 -7.44 2.84
C ALA A 32 -7.14 -7.36 3.96
N GLU A 33 -5.98 -7.97 3.78
CA GLU A 33 -4.87 -7.91 4.73
C GLU A 33 -4.39 -6.47 4.94
N THR A 34 -4.22 -5.74 3.85
CA THR A 34 -3.78 -4.34 3.90
C THR A 34 -4.78 -3.48 4.65
N TRP A 35 -6.06 -3.66 4.36
CA TRP A 35 -7.11 -2.92 5.05
C TRP A 35 -7.12 -3.23 6.55
N LEU A 36 -7.01 -4.50 6.93
CA LEU A 36 -6.97 -4.91 8.33
C LEU A 36 -5.80 -4.27 9.07
N CYS A 37 -4.61 -4.25 8.46
CA CYS A 37 -3.44 -3.62 9.05
C CYS A 37 -3.63 -2.12 9.23
N LEU A 38 -4.11 -1.44 8.19
CA LEU A 38 -4.27 0.02 8.20
C LEU A 38 -5.40 0.49 9.13
N CYS A 39 -6.42 -0.33 9.35
CA CYS A 39 -7.54 0.01 10.21
C CYS A 39 -7.40 -0.56 11.63
N SER A 40 -6.25 -1.11 11.98
CA SER A 40 -5.98 -1.59 13.34
C SER A 40 -5.75 -0.41 14.29
N ASP A 41 -5.83 -0.68 15.59
CA ASP A 41 -5.55 0.31 16.62
C ASP A 41 -4.05 0.39 16.98
N SER A 42 -3.20 -0.28 16.21
CA SER A 42 -1.76 -0.25 16.42
C SER A 42 -1.17 1.12 16.12
N PRO A 43 -0.14 1.56 16.87
CA PRO A 43 0.54 2.82 16.55
C PRO A 43 1.37 2.75 15.27
N PHE A 44 1.72 1.55 14.81
CA PHE A 44 2.51 1.32 13.60
C PHE A 44 1.94 0.19 12.77
N CYS A 45 2.15 0.28 11.46
CA CYS A 45 1.77 -0.74 10.50
C CYS A 45 2.91 -0.92 9.50
N ILE A 46 3.25 -2.17 9.19
CA ILE A 46 4.25 -2.50 8.19
C ILE A 46 3.57 -3.24 7.06
N LEU A 47 3.68 -2.71 5.85
CA LEU A 47 3.09 -3.29 4.66
C LEU A 47 4.21 -3.72 3.71
N ASP A 48 4.25 -5.00 3.38
CA ASP A 48 5.21 -5.56 2.44
C ASP A 48 4.54 -5.78 1.09
N GLU A 49 4.96 -5.01 0.10
CA GLU A 49 4.46 -5.02 -1.27
C GLU A 49 2.93 -4.93 -1.38
N PRO A 50 2.29 -3.91 -0.75
CA PRO A 50 0.84 -3.80 -0.76
C PRO A 50 0.25 -3.53 -2.14
N PHE A 51 1.05 -3.01 -3.09
CA PHE A 51 0.58 -2.68 -4.44
C PHE A 51 0.76 -3.83 -5.44
N SER A 52 1.39 -4.94 -5.05
CA SER A 52 1.64 -6.06 -5.96
C SER A 52 0.35 -6.75 -6.38
N TYR A 53 0.27 -7.09 -7.66
CA TYR A 53 -0.85 -7.81 -8.27
C TYR A 53 -2.20 -7.07 -8.19
N LEU A 54 -2.17 -5.75 -8.01
CA LEU A 54 -3.39 -4.94 -7.97
C LEU A 54 -3.59 -4.17 -9.26
N ALA A 55 -4.85 -4.06 -9.68
CA ALA A 55 -5.23 -3.17 -10.77
C ALA A 55 -5.03 -1.70 -10.34
N PRO A 56 -4.84 -0.78 -11.29
CA PRO A 56 -4.61 0.63 -10.95
C PRO A 56 -5.69 1.25 -10.06
N VAL A 57 -6.95 0.88 -10.25
CA VAL A 57 -8.06 1.38 -9.40
C VAL A 57 -7.89 0.93 -7.95
N ALA A 58 -7.48 -0.32 -7.75
CA ALA A 58 -7.25 -0.85 -6.40
C ALA A 58 -6.06 -0.16 -5.75
N ILE A 59 -5.00 0.11 -6.51
CA ILE A 59 -3.84 0.87 -6.02
C ILE A 59 -4.27 2.24 -5.52
N GLU A 60 -5.11 2.95 -6.27
CA GLU A 60 -5.62 4.26 -5.86
C GLU A 60 -6.38 4.20 -4.54
N VAL A 61 -7.20 3.16 -4.35
CA VAL A 61 -7.95 2.99 -3.10
C VAL A 61 -7.01 2.78 -1.92
N ILE A 62 -5.99 1.94 -2.09
CA ILE A 62 -4.98 1.70 -1.05
C ILE A 62 -4.20 2.99 -0.76
N GLN A 63 -3.83 3.75 -1.78
CA GLN A 63 -3.16 5.04 -1.61
C GLN A 63 -4.01 6.02 -0.79
N LYS A 64 -5.30 6.12 -1.08
CA LYS A 64 -6.21 6.97 -0.30
C LYS A 64 -6.30 6.53 1.15
N LEU A 65 -6.35 5.22 1.37
CA LEU A 65 -6.40 4.67 2.72
C LEU A 65 -5.11 4.96 3.49
N ILE A 66 -3.97 4.82 2.87
CA ILE A 66 -2.66 5.17 3.46
C ILE A 66 -2.63 6.65 3.83
N ARG A 67 -3.05 7.55 2.94
CA ARG A 67 -3.09 8.98 3.20
C ARG A 67 -3.96 9.31 4.41
N ARG A 68 -5.08 8.63 4.57
CA ARG A 68 -5.97 8.84 5.71
C ARG A 68 -5.37 8.31 7.01
N GLN A 69 -4.84 7.10 6.96
CA GLN A 69 -4.38 6.43 8.17
C GLN A 69 -3.03 6.94 8.68
N LYS A 70 -2.19 7.50 7.83
CA LYS A 70 -0.90 8.06 8.29
C LYS A 70 -1.06 9.26 9.22
N GLU A 71 -2.24 9.85 9.28
CA GLU A 71 -2.54 10.90 10.25
C GLU A 71 -2.68 10.33 11.68
N LYS A 72 -2.90 9.04 11.81
CA LYS A 72 -3.16 8.36 13.08
C LYS A 72 -2.07 7.39 13.49
N MET A 73 -1.27 6.91 12.55
CA MET A 73 -0.30 5.86 12.81
C MET A 73 0.93 6.01 11.93
N GLY A 74 2.03 5.42 12.37
CA GLY A 74 3.22 5.28 11.54
C GLY A 74 3.04 4.14 10.55
N ILE A 75 3.36 4.37 9.29
CA ILE A 75 3.21 3.36 8.25
C ILE A 75 4.55 3.20 7.54
N ILE A 76 5.04 1.96 7.49
CA ILE A 76 6.23 1.60 6.73
C ILE A 76 5.78 0.71 5.59
N VAL A 77 6.11 1.10 4.37
CA VAL A 77 5.75 0.35 3.17
C VAL A 77 7.01 -0.02 2.42
N SER A 78 7.14 -1.30 2.08
CA SER A 78 8.18 -1.77 1.19
C SER A 78 7.52 -2.23 -0.11
N ASP A 79 7.91 -1.65 -1.25
CA ASP A 79 7.35 -1.99 -2.54
C ASP A 79 8.31 -1.56 -3.65
N HIS A 80 8.30 -2.27 -4.76
CA HIS A 80 9.06 -1.91 -5.94
C HIS A 80 8.29 -0.97 -6.88
N ASN A 81 7.01 -0.76 -6.62
CA ASN A 81 6.20 0.21 -7.34
C ASN A 81 6.48 1.61 -6.80
N TYR A 82 7.62 2.18 -7.21
CA TYR A 82 8.09 3.47 -6.71
C TYR A 82 7.12 4.62 -7.04
N GLU A 83 6.43 4.54 -8.17
CA GLU A 83 5.48 5.59 -8.56
C GLU A 83 4.32 5.66 -7.57
N ALA A 84 3.77 4.49 -7.18
CA ALA A 84 2.71 4.43 -6.18
C ALA A 84 3.21 4.88 -4.78
N LEU A 85 4.45 4.55 -4.43
CA LEU A 85 5.05 4.97 -3.15
C LEU A 85 5.26 6.48 -3.10
N LEU A 86 5.81 7.08 -4.14
CA LEU A 86 6.10 8.52 -4.19
C LEU A 86 4.83 9.36 -4.02
N GLU A 87 3.68 8.83 -4.44
CA GLU A 87 2.39 9.52 -4.32
C GLU A 87 1.90 9.67 -2.87
N VAL A 88 2.32 8.78 -1.97
CA VAL A 88 1.74 8.70 -0.62
C VAL A 88 2.76 8.85 0.51
N ALA A 89 4.03 8.60 0.24
CA ALA A 89 5.06 8.59 1.27
C ALA A 89 5.51 10.00 1.63
N ASP A 90 5.76 10.22 2.92
CA ASP A 90 6.39 11.45 3.40
C ASP A 90 7.90 11.38 3.21
N GLU A 91 8.47 10.17 3.28
CA GLU A 91 9.88 9.93 3.05
C GLU A 91 10.06 8.59 2.35
N VAL A 92 10.92 8.55 1.33
CA VAL A 92 11.22 7.34 0.57
C VAL A 92 12.71 7.06 0.66
N LEU A 93 13.04 5.81 0.96
CA LEU A 93 14.41 5.33 1.02
C LEU A 93 14.62 4.24 -0.02
N LEU A 94 15.75 4.29 -0.70
CA LEU A 94 16.18 3.24 -1.63
C LEU A 94 17.29 2.44 -0.96
N LEU A 95 17.10 1.13 -0.90
CA LEU A 95 18.12 0.20 -0.44
C LEU A 95 18.83 -0.37 -1.68
N SER A 96 20.10 -0.04 -1.84
CA SER A 96 20.89 -0.47 -3.00
C SER A 96 22.33 -0.70 -2.59
N ASP A 97 22.90 -1.84 -3.01
CA ASP A 97 24.29 -2.20 -2.79
C ASP A 97 24.72 -2.14 -1.30
N GLY A 98 23.81 -2.47 -0.40
CA GLY A 98 24.06 -2.43 1.04
C GLY A 98 23.98 -1.06 1.67
N TYR A 99 23.60 -0.04 0.91
CA TYR A 99 23.43 1.33 1.40
C TYR A 99 21.99 1.78 1.32
N VAL A 100 21.63 2.74 2.16
CA VAL A 100 20.32 3.39 2.17
C VAL A 100 20.46 4.80 1.62
N HIS A 101 19.69 5.13 0.61
CA HIS A 101 19.70 6.45 -0.04
C HIS A 101 18.36 7.13 0.15
N LEU A 102 18.36 8.37 0.59
CA LEU A 102 17.16 9.18 0.65
C LEU A 102 16.72 9.56 -0.78
N VAL A 103 15.48 9.26 -1.10
CA VAL A 103 14.89 9.55 -2.41
C VAL A 103 13.89 10.70 -2.25
N ARG A 104 14.09 11.80 -2.95
CA ARG A 104 13.22 12.97 -2.90
C ARG A 104 12.17 12.94 -4.02
N ASP A 105 12.57 12.41 -5.18
CA ASP A 105 11.71 12.28 -6.33
C ASP A 105 12.26 11.21 -7.29
N ARG A 106 11.61 11.05 -8.44
CA ARG A 106 12.02 10.08 -9.43
C ARG A 106 13.44 10.28 -9.95
N SER A 107 13.91 11.52 -10.00
CA SER A 107 15.25 11.81 -10.50
C SER A 107 16.34 11.17 -9.63
N ASP A 108 16.13 11.08 -8.33
CA ASP A 108 17.04 10.38 -7.43
C ASP A 108 17.09 8.87 -7.71
N LEU A 109 15.96 8.27 -8.07
CA LEU A 109 15.91 6.85 -8.46
C LEU A 109 16.71 6.58 -9.73
N VAL A 110 16.63 7.48 -10.69
CA VAL A 110 17.45 7.43 -11.92
C VAL A 110 18.92 7.58 -11.56
N ARG A 111 19.25 8.57 -10.72
CA ARG A 111 20.61 8.86 -10.28
C ARG A 111 21.27 7.66 -9.61
N TYR A 112 20.52 6.91 -8.80
CA TYR A 112 21.03 5.72 -8.11
C TYR A 112 20.91 4.44 -8.94
N GLY A 113 20.48 4.55 -10.19
CA GLY A 113 20.41 3.42 -11.10
C GLY A 113 19.21 2.48 -10.90
N TYR A 114 18.23 2.88 -10.10
CA TYR A 114 17.05 2.05 -9.83
C TYR A 114 16.09 1.99 -11.01
N CYS A 115 15.93 3.09 -11.73
CA CYS A 115 15.10 3.13 -12.92
C CYS A 115 15.76 3.98 -14.02
N ARG A 116 15.29 3.85 -15.25
CA ARG A 116 15.79 4.63 -16.37
C ARG A 116 15.00 5.93 -16.49
N GLY A 117 15.68 6.96 -16.89
CA GLY A 117 15.14 8.32 -17.01
C GLY A 117 14.11 8.57 -18.08
#